data_312e5de02cbd94d723ac94e0f2368b81
#
_entry.id   312e5de02cbd94d723ac94e0f2368b81
#
_cell.length_a   1.000
_cell.length_b   1.000
_cell.length_c   1.000
_cell.angle_alpha   90.00
_cell.angle_beta   90.00
_cell.angle_gamma   90.00
#
_symmetry.space_group_name_H-M   'P 1'
#
loop_
_entity.id
_entity.type
_entity.pdbx_description
1 polymer ?
#
loop_
_entity_poly.entity_id
_entity_poly.type
_entity_poly.pdbx_seq_one_letter_code
_entity_poly.pdbx_strand_id
1 'polypeptide(L)'
;YVDSGKGEVLFVVHGICGGYDKIDMMKDKQNDYRIIVPSRFGYLGSEMPSDSSPSNQVNAFIELLDKLNIDKVFLFGTSAGGTIAIKFALEHPERVKGLILYSTAAPFAEKPSSYPKYAGVPKFLTNDYGLWLFRHFFKPMKGMDAQMIHSMLPIKERRAGMINDAAVNNIDMAKNFDDYPIETLKVKTLIAQAKDDKMADYNQIANSVSNFPNCKFLVFETGGYLL
;
A
#
# COMPACT_ATOMS: atom_id res chain seq x y z
N TYR A 1 -14.03 4.40 6.16
CA TYR A 1 -12.87 4.25 7.04
C TYR A 1 -13.28 3.68 8.40
N VAL A 2 -12.30 3.18 9.13
CA VAL A 2 -12.40 2.88 10.56
C VAL A 2 -11.40 3.75 11.31
N ASP A 3 -11.76 4.14 12.52
CA ASP A 3 -10.97 4.97 13.42
C ASP A 3 -11.04 4.34 14.82
N SER A 4 -9.92 3.93 15.37
CA SER A 4 -9.86 3.20 16.63
C SER A 4 -8.55 3.45 17.38
N GLY A 5 -8.62 3.34 18.70
CA GLY A 5 -7.47 3.59 19.58
C GLY A 5 -7.34 5.06 19.96
N LYS A 6 -6.19 5.42 20.53
CA LYS A 6 -5.89 6.77 21.01
C LYS A 6 -4.38 7.04 20.95
N GLY A 7 -4.00 8.31 21.00
CA GLY A 7 -2.60 8.75 20.96
C GLY A 7 -2.19 9.29 19.58
N GLU A 8 -0.94 9.05 19.20
CA GLU A 8 -0.42 9.47 17.89
C GLU A 8 -1.17 8.77 16.76
N VAL A 9 -1.47 9.51 15.69
CA VAL A 9 -2.24 8.97 14.58
C VAL A 9 -1.36 8.14 13.65
N LEU A 10 -1.75 6.87 13.46
CA LEU A 10 -1.24 5.96 12.44
C LEU A 10 -2.27 5.83 11.33
N PHE A 11 -1.98 6.41 10.17
CA PHE A 11 -2.83 6.36 8.98
C PHE A 11 -2.37 5.23 8.07
N VAL A 12 -3.21 4.22 7.87
CA VAL A 12 -2.85 2.97 7.21
C VAL A 12 -3.40 2.94 5.78
N VAL A 13 -2.50 2.90 4.81
CA VAL A 13 -2.82 2.72 3.39
C VAL A 13 -2.66 1.26 3.03
N HIS A 14 -3.79 0.55 2.97
CA HIS A 14 -3.83 -0.89 2.74
C HIS A 14 -3.36 -1.31 1.33
N GLY A 15 -2.90 -2.56 1.19
CA GLY A 15 -2.54 -3.17 -0.07
C GLY A 15 -3.74 -3.63 -0.90
N ILE A 16 -3.44 -4.37 -1.97
CA ILE A 16 -4.46 -4.99 -2.84
C ILE A 16 -5.36 -5.93 -2.02
N CYS A 17 -6.62 -6.03 -2.35
CA CYS A 17 -7.64 -6.80 -1.62
C CYS A 17 -7.84 -6.34 -0.16
N GLY A 18 -7.32 -5.20 0.24
CA GLY A 18 -7.54 -4.61 1.56
C GLY A 18 -8.83 -3.81 1.67
N GLY A 19 -8.88 -2.95 2.68
CA GLY A 19 -9.97 -2.04 3.01
C GLY A 19 -9.89 -1.64 4.48
N TYR A 20 -10.90 -0.94 4.99
CA TYR A 20 -10.97 -0.51 6.38
C TYR A 20 -10.93 -1.70 7.39
N ASP A 21 -11.33 -2.89 6.97
CA ASP A 21 -11.30 -4.13 7.77
C ASP A 21 -9.88 -4.61 8.11
N LYS A 22 -8.85 -4.05 7.48
CA LYS A 22 -7.45 -4.35 7.82
C LYS A 22 -7.01 -3.74 9.15
N ILE A 23 -7.87 -3.00 9.84
CA ILE A 23 -7.67 -2.59 11.23
C ILE A 23 -7.39 -3.80 12.15
N ASP A 24 -7.94 -4.95 11.83
CA ASP A 24 -7.75 -6.18 12.59
C ASP A 24 -6.28 -6.64 12.68
N MET A 25 -5.47 -6.30 11.68
CA MET A 25 -4.03 -6.56 11.69
C MET A 25 -3.24 -5.64 12.63
N MET A 26 -3.87 -4.59 13.14
CA MET A 26 -3.26 -3.58 14.02
C MET A 26 -3.89 -3.54 15.41
N LYS A 27 -4.67 -4.55 15.80
CA LYS A 27 -5.40 -4.56 17.08
C LYS A 27 -4.50 -4.38 18.29
N ASP A 28 -3.35 -4.99 18.28
CA ASP A 28 -2.36 -4.89 19.36
C ASP A 28 -1.71 -3.50 19.48
N LYS A 29 -1.82 -2.65 18.46
CA LYS A 29 -1.29 -1.28 18.43
C LYS A 29 -2.29 -0.21 18.86
N GLN A 30 -3.57 -0.55 19.04
CA GLN A 30 -4.64 0.41 19.40
C GLN A 30 -4.49 1.02 20.80
N ASN A 31 -3.69 0.43 21.65
CA ASN A 31 -3.38 0.99 22.97
C ASN A 31 -2.36 2.16 22.86
N ASP A 32 -1.51 2.15 21.83
CA ASP A 32 -0.40 3.07 21.66
C ASP A 32 -0.70 4.14 20.60
N TYR A 33 -1.55 3.81 19.61
CA TYR A 33 -1.87 4.66 18.47
C TYR A 33 -3.37 4.79 18.22
N ARG A 34 -3.79 5.98 17.78
CA ARG A 34 -5.08 6.15 17.09
C ARG A 34 -4.89 5.70 15.64
N ILE A 35 -5.52 4.61 15.26
CA ILE A 35 -5.32 3.98 13.96
C ILE A 35 -6.50 4.31 13.05
N ILE A 36 -6.20 4.89 11.89
CA ILE A 36 -7.18 5.22 10.87
C ILE A 36 -6.87 4.40 9.62
N VAL A 37 -7.83 3.58 9.21
CA VAL A 37 -7.72 2.77 7.99
C VAL A 37 -8.85 3.14 7.04
N PRO A 38 -8.62 4.00 6.04
CA PRO A 38 -9.60 4.24 4.99
C PRO A 38 -9.64 3.08 4.00
N SER A 39 -10.79 2.83 3.39
CA SER A 39 -10.83 2.06 2.15
C SER A 39 -10.39 2.96 1.00
N ARG A 40 -9.43 2.51 0.21
CA ARG A 40 -9.02 3.21 -1.02
C ARG A 40 -10.13 3.17 -2.08
N PHE A 41 -10.01 3.96 -3.12
CA PHE A 41 -11.00 4.01 -4.21
C PHE A 41 -11.36 2.61 -4.73
N GLY A 42 -12.65 2.33 -4.82
CA GLY A 42 -13.20 1.07 -5.30
C GLY A 42 -13.11 -0.12 -4.34
N TYR A 43 -12.75 0.11 -3.06
CA TYR A 43 -12.72 -0.90 -2.01
C TYR A 43 -13.79 -0.64 -0.96
N LEU A 44 -14.52 -1.69 -0.54
CA LEU A 44 -15.41 -1.72 0.64
C LEU A 44 -16.22 -0.43 0.86
N GLY A 45 -17.11 -0.10 -0.08
CA GLY A 45 -18.00 1.05 0.03
C GLY A 45 -17.37 2.40 -0.36
N SER A 46 -16.06 2.45 -0.68
CA SER A 46 -15.49 3.63 -1.30
C SER A 46 -15.77 3.65 -2.80
N GLU A 47 -16.27 4.77 -3.29
CA GLU A 47 -16.56 4.95 -4.70
C GLU A 47 -15.28 4.90 -5.56
N MET A 48 -15.45 4.63 -6.85
CA MET A 48 -14.42 4.76 -7.86
C MET A 48 -14.66 6.06 -8.63
N PRO A 49 -13.86 7.11 -8.41
CA PRO A 49 -14.02 8.36 -9.15
C PRO A 49 -13.56 8.23 -10.60
N SER A 50 -13.90 9.18 -11.43
CA SER A 50 -13.43 9.27 -12.82
C SER A 50 -11.90 9.45 -12.91
N ASP A 51 -11.33 10.25 -12.02
CA ASP A 51 -9.87 10.30 -11.78
C ASP A 51 -9.52 9.44 -10.57
N SER A 52 -8.98 8.27 -10.82
CA SER A 52 -8.53 7.33 -9.80
C SER A 52 -7.02 7.28 -9.64
N SER A 53 -6.33 8.36 -10.03
CA SER A 53 -4.88 8.51 -9.89
C SER A 53 -4.43 8.47 -8.43
N PRO A 54 -3.14 8.11 -8.17
CA PRO A 54 -2.54 8.20 -6.83
C PRO A 54 -2.68 9.58 -6.20
N SER A 55 -2.47 10.68 -6.94
CA SER A 55 -2.62 12.05 -6.43
C SER A 55 -4.05 12.36 -6.01
N ASN A 56 -5.05 11.93 -6.80
CA ASN A 56 -6.44 12.14 -6.39
C ASN A 56 -6.82 11.28 -5.17
N GLN A 57 -6.27 10.09 -5.04
CA GLN A 57 -6.43 9.28 -3.81
C GLN A 57 -5.81 10.00 -2.60
N VAL A 58 -4.65 10.65 -2.77
CA VAL A 58 -4.01 11.46 -1.73
C VAL A 58 -4.89 12.64 -1.34
N ASN A 59 -5.44 13.37 -2.31
CA ASN A 59 -6.36 14.49 -2.05
C ASN A 59 -7.56 14.05 -1.19
N ALA A 60 -8.17 12.90 -1.51
CA ALA A 60 -9.27 12.36 -0.72
C ALA A 60 -8.83 11.99 0.73
N PHE A 61 -7.60 11.55 0.92
CA PHE A 61 -7.06 11.30 2.26
C PHE A 61 -6.79 12.58 3.03
N ILE A 62 -6.29 13.64 2.38
CA ILE A 62 -6.13 14.96 2.98
C ILE A 62 -7.48 15.51 3.44
N GLU A 63 -8.51 15.45 2.58
CA GLU A 63 -9.87 15.87 2.97
C GLU A 63 -10.41 15.07 4.17
N LEU A 64 -10.13 13.77 4.25
CA LEU A 64 -10.51 12.96 5.40
C LEU A 64 -9.80 13.43 6.67
N LEU A 65 -8.49 13.67 6.62
CA LEU A 65 -7.72 14.16 7.76
C LEU A 65 -8.22 15.54 8.21
N ASP A 66 -8.55 16.44 7.29
CA ASP A 66 -9.07 17.77 7.59
C ASP A 66 -10.44 17.69 8.29
N LYS A 67 -11.35 16.83 7.80
CA LYS A 67 -12.65 16.58 8.44
C LYS A 67 -12.53 15.96 9.84
N LEU A 68 -11.46 15.22 10.09
CA LEU A 68 -11.15 14.64 11.40
C LEU A 68 -10.35 15.57 12.31
N ASN A 69 -10.00 16.79 11.85
CA ASN A 69 -9.14 17.76 12.51
C ASN A 69 -7.77 17.16 12.89
N ILE A 70 -7.18 16.40 11.97
CA ILE A 70 -5.86 15.77 12.13
C ILE A 70 -4.85 16.54 11.29
N ASP A 71 -3.89 17.17 11.95
CA ASP A 71 -2.83 17.95 11.30
C ASP A 71 -1.78 17.02 10.65
N LYS A 72 -1.23 16.07 11.43
CA LYS A 72 -0.12 15.21 10.98
C LYS A 72 -0.30 13.77 11.43
N VAL A 73 0.19 12.84 10.60
CA VAL A 73 0.10 11.40 10.83
C VAL A 73 1.45 10.70 10.69
N PHE A 74 1.63 9.56 11.35
CA PHE A 74 2.51 8.51 10.86
C PHE A 74 1.78 7.79 9.73
N LEU A 75 2.42 7.73 8.56
CA LEU A 75 1.84 7.14 7.36
C LEU A 75 2.40 5.74 7.16
N PHE A 76 1.53 4.73 7.14
CA PHE A 76 1.89 3.34 6.95
C PHE A 76 1.36 2.85 5.60
N GLY A 77 2.26 2.51 4.69
CA GLY A 77 1.92 1.93 3.39
C GLY A 77 2.35 0.47 3.32
N THR A 78 1.43 -0.41 2.93
CA THR A 78 1.74 -1.82 2.71
C THR A 78 1.38 -2.27 1.30
N SER A 79 2.24 -3.11 0.69
CA SER A 79 2.01 -3.65 -0.66
C SER A 79 1.67 -2.56 -1.69
N ALA A 80 0.58 -2.71 -2.44
CA ALA A 80 0.08 -1.71 -3.39
C ALA A 80 -0.26 -0.35 -2.75
N GLY A 81 -0.45 -0.29 -1.43
CA GLY A 81 -0.64 0.97 -0.71
C GLY A 81 0.60 1.84 -0.62
N GLY A 82 1.79 1.25 -0.83
CA GLY A 82 3.05 1.98 -0.78
C GLY A 82 3.16 3.07 -1.83
N THR A 83 2.69 2.84 -3.05
CA THR A 83 2.66 3.86 -4.12
C THR A 83 1.91 5.12 -3.67
N ILE A 84 0.73 4.94 -3.06
CA ILE A 84 -0.08 6.05 -2.55
C ILE A 84 0.59 6.71 -1.34
N ALA A 85 1.18 5.92 -0.43
CA ALA A 85 1.86 6.46 0.75
C ALA A 85 3.11 7.28 0.37
N ILE A 86 3.89 6.83 -0.59
CA ILE A 86 5.03 7.57 -1.13
C ILE A 86 4.55 8.88 -1.78
N LYS A 87 3.51 8.80 -2.62
CA LYS A 87 2.92 9.97 -3.28
C LYS A 87 2.44 10.98 -2.26
N PHE A 88 1.74 10.53 -1.22
CA PHE A 88 1.29 11.39 -0.12
C PHE A 88 2.46 12.11 0.56
N ALA A 89 3.51 11.38 0.90
CA ALA A 89 4.67 11.96 1.59
C ALA A 89 5.47 12.94 0.71
N LEU A 90 5.44 12.76 -0.60
CA LEU A 90 6.05 13.69 -1.57
C LEU A 90 5.22 14.96 -1.75
N GLU A 91 3.90 14.83 -1.92
CA GLU A 91 2.99 15.96 -2.18
C GLU A 91 2.66 16.77 -0.93
N HIS A 92 2.56 16.10 0.25
CA HIS A 92 2.17 16.71 1.52
C HIS A 92 3.13 16.35 2.68
N PRO A 93 4.43 16.63 2.56
CA PRO A 93 5.41 16.29 3.59
C PRO A 93 5.11 16.97 4.94
N GLU A 94 4.43 18.12 4.94
CA GLU A 94 3.99 18.84 6.13
C GLU A 94 2.92 18.08 6.93
N ARG A 95 2.19 17.15 6.30
CA ARG A 95 1.13 16.34 6.92
C ARG A 95 1.65 15.00 7.47
N VAL A 96 2.94 14.68 7.26
CA VAL A 96 3.53 13.39 7.60
C VAL A 96 4.62 13.53 8.66
N LYS A 97 4.48 12.83 9.80
CA LYS A 97 5.48 12.74 10.88
C LYS A 97 6.58 11.74 10.56
N GLY A 98 6.23 10.68 9.84
CA GLY A 98 7.13 9.61 9.41
C GLY A 98 6.40 8.68 8.44
N LEU A 99 7.16 8.13 7.49
CA LEU A 99 6.67 7.18 6.48
C LEU A 99 7.18 5.79 6.82
N ILE A 100 6.27 4.81 6.87
CA ILE A 100 6.59 3.41 7.09
C ILE A 100 6.12 2.63 5.86
N LEU A 101 7.05 1.97 5.19
CA LEU A 101 6.82 1.13 4.02
C LEU A 101 7.09 -0.34 4.40
N TYR A 102 6.06 -1.17 4.32
CA TYR A 102 6.10 -2.55 4.78
C TYR A 102 5.67 -3.52 3.68
N SER A 103 6.59 -4.40 3.27
CA SER A 103 6.37 -5.35 2.16
C SER A 103 5.69 -4.68 0.95
N THR A 104 6.28 -3.60 0.45
CA THR A 104 5.64 -2.71 -0.52
C THR A 104 6.44 -2.58 -1.81
N ALA A 105 5.76 -2.19 -2.88
CA ALA A 105 6.43 -1.72 -4.07
C ALA A 105 7.31 -0.50 -3.73
N ALA A 106 8.50 -0.46 -4.27
CA ALA A 106 9.42 0.66 -4.14
C ALA A 106 9.52 1.46 -5.45
N PRO A 107 9.93 2.72 -5.37
CA PRO A 107 10.32 3.46 -6.56
C PRO A 107 11.45 2.75 -7.30
N PHE A 108 11.58 3.03 -8.56
CA PHE A 108 12.70 2.56 -9.35
C PHE A 108 13.94 3.44 -9.07
N ALA A 109 15.13 2.83 -9.01
CA ALA A 109 16.37 3.58 -8.86
C ALA A 109 16.67 4.43 -10.11
N GLU A 110 16.26 3.91 -11.29
CA GLU A 110 16.39 4.57 -12.60
C GLU A 110 15.08 4.41 -13.36
N LYS A 111 14.81 5.32 -14.30
CA LYS A 111 13.61 5.26 -15.13
C LYS A 111 13.58 3.97 -15.96
N PRO A 112 12.56 3.11 -15.77
CA PRO A 112 12.48 1.86 -16.49
C PRO A 112 12.22 2.11 -17.99
N SER A 113 12.87 1.33 -18.87
CA SER A 113 12.68 1.41 -20.31
C SER A 113 11.31 0.92 -20.78
N SER A 114 10.64 0.11 -19.96
CA SER A 114 9.30 -0.42 -20.22
C SER A 114 8.59 -0.80 -18.91
N TYR A 115 7.28 -0.84 -18.94
CA TYR A 115 6.44 -1.30 -17.83
C TYR A 115 5.21 -2.03 -18.37
N PRO A 116 4.61 -2.95 -17.59
CA PRO A 116 3.41 -3.67 -18.01
C PRO A 116 2.21 -2.71 -18.04
N LYS A 117 1.24 -2.98 -18.92
CA LYS A 117 -0.03 -2.24 -18.93
C LYS A 117 -0.97 -2.64 -17.78
N TYR A 118 -0.66 -3.73 -17.10
CA TYR A 118 -1.46 -4.29 -16.02
C TYR A 118 -0.56 -5.12 -15.09
N ALA A 119 -0.49 -4.74 -13.82
CA ALA A 119 0.35 -5.37 -12.81
C ALA A 119 -0.48 -5.75 -11.59
N GLY A 120 -1.13 -6.92 -11.60
CA GLY A 120 -1.99 -7.37 -10.51
C GLY A 120 -2.63 -8.72 -10.75
N VAL A 121 -3.67 -9.01 -9.97
CA VAL A 121 -4.43 -10.26 -10.08
C VAL A 121 -5.11 -10.33 -11.45
N PRO A 122 -4.95 -11.43 -12.19
CA PRO A 122 -5.63 -11.60 -13.47
C PRO A 122 -7.15 -11.36 -13.35
N LYS A 123 -7.74 -10.65 -14.30
CA LYS A 123 -9.16 -10.24 -14.24
C LYS A 123 -10.14 -11.39 -14.02
N PHE A 124 -9.83 -12.59 -14.54
CA PHE A 124 -10.69 -13.77 -14.38
C PHE A 124 -10.67 -14.32 -12.93
N LEU A 125 -9.64 -13.99 -12.13
CA LEU A 125 -9.55 -14.34 -10.71
C LEU A 125 -10.12 -13.26 -9.78
N THR A 126 -10.53 -12.10 -10.30
CA THR A 126 -11.10 -11.03 -9.48
C THR A 126 -12.58 -11.25 -9.18
N ASN A 127 -12.91 -12.42 -8.65
CA ASN A 127 -14.24 -12.81 -8.15
C ASN A 127 -14.07 -13.86 -7.04
N ASP A 128 -15.09 -14.00 -6.20
CA ASP A 128 -15.03 -14.87 -5.00
C ASP A 128 -14.75 -16.33 -5.34
N TYR A 129 -15.36 -16.86 -6.37
CA TYR A 129 -15.19 -18.25 -6.79
C TYR A 129 -13.78 -18.50 -7.33
N GLY A 130 -13.27 -17.61 -8.20
CA GLY A 130 -11.94 -17.73 -8.76
C GLY A 130 -10.86 -17.70 -7.67
N LEU A 131 -10.94 -16.75 -6.73
CA LEU A 131 -9.98 -16.65 -5.65
C LEU A 131 -10.08 -17.85 -4.69
N TRP A 132 -11.29 -18.27 -4.34
CA TRP A 132 -11.53 -19.44 -3.51
C TRP A 132 -10.97 -20.73 -4.14
N LEU A 133 -11.23 -20.96 -5.43
CA LEU A 133 -10.76 -22.14 -6.15
C LEU A 133 -9.23 -22.20 -6.19
N PHE A 134 -8.57 -21.08 -6.45
CA PHE A 134 -7.12 -21.02 -6.59
C PHE A 134 -6.37 -20.78 -5.29
N ARG A 135 -7.04 -20.65 -4.13
CA ARG A 135 -6.41 -20.28 -2.84
C ARG A 135 -5.22 -21.17 -2.45
N HIS A 136 -5.27 -22.46 -2.75
CA HIS A 136 -4.19 -23.39 -2.41
C HIS A 136 -2.94 -23.25 -3.28
N PHE A 137 -3.06 -22.63 -4.45
CA PHE A 137 -1.94 -22.36 -5.35
C PHE A 137 -1.21 -21.04 -5.02
N PHE A 138 -1.81 -20.15 -4.26
CA PHE A 138 -1.18 -18.88 -3.92
C PHE A 138 0.01 -19.03 -2.98
N LYS A 139 -0.02 -19.97 -2.05
CA LYS A 139 1.10 -20.20 -1.12
C LYS A 139 2.41 -20.55 -1.83
N PRO A 140 2.48 -21.57 -2.70
CA PRO A 140 3.71 -21.90 -3.42
C PRO A 140 4.12 -20.81 -4.42
N MET A 141 3.17 -20.11 -5.03
CA MET A 141 3.45 -19.11 -6.07
C MET A 141 3.79 -17.72 -5.51
N LYS A 142 3.10 -17.29 -4.44
CA LYS A 142 3.13 -15.91 -3.94
C LYS A 142 3.40 -15.80 -2.42
N GLY A 143 3.55 -16.90 -1.71
CA GLY A 143 3.76 -16.90 -0.26
C GLY A 143 2.50 -16.64 0.57
N MET A 144 1.34 -16.43 -0.06
CA MET A 144 0.08 -16.17 0.63
C MET A 144 -0.62 -17.48 1.00
N ASP A 145 -0.91 -17.67 2.27
CA ASP A 145 -1.65 -18.84 2.74
C ASP A 145 -3.17 -18.73 2.51
N ALA A 146 -3.88 -19.84 2.74
CA ALA A 146 -5.32 -19.91 2.51
C ALA A 146 -6.11 -18.99 3.45
N GLN A 147 -5.63 -18.73 4.67
CA GLN A 147 -6.29 -17.82 5.63
C GLN A 147 -6.16 -16.38 5.18
N MET A 148 -4.99 -15.98 4.70
CA MET A 148 -4.77 -14.65 4.12
C MET A 148 -5.70 -14.43 2.91
N ILE A 149 -5.79 -15.42 2.00
CA ILE A 149 -6.72 -15.35 0.86
C ILE A 149 -8.18 -15.27 1.32
N HIS A 150 -8.55 -16.03 2.35
CA HIS A 150 -9.92 -15.97 2.89
C HIS A 150 -10.25 -14.58 3.47
N SER A 151 -9.30 -13.91 4.11
CA SER A 151 -9.47 -12.56 4.65
C SER A 151 -9.66 -11.47 3.57
N MET A 152 -9.45 -11.81 2.31
CA MET A 152 -9.66 -10.90 1.17
C MET A 152 -11.12 -10.94 0.64
N LEU A 153 -11.92 -11.90 1.09
CA LEU A 153 -13.31 -12.03 0.68
C LEU A 153 -14.21 -11.00 1.43
N PRO A 154 -15.31 -10.54 0.84
CA PRO A 154 -15.76 -10.80 -0.53
C PRO A 154 -15.01 -9.95 -1.57
N ILE A 155 -14.57 -10.56 -2.66
CA ILE A 155 -13.88 -9.88 -3.75
C ILE A 155 -14.80 -8.93 -4.51
N LYS A 156 -16.09 -9.24 -4.58
CA LYS A 156 -17.09 -8.40 -5.26
C LYS A 156 -17.00 -6.93 -4.82
N GLU A 157 -16.85 -6.69 -3.52
CA GLU A 157 -16.80 -5.35 -2.92
C GLU A 157 -15.42 -4.69 -3.02
N ARG A 158 -14.41 -5.40 -3.51
CA ARG A 158 -13.03 -4.94 -3.69
C ARG A 158 -12.59 -4.91 -5.15
N ARG A 159 -13.40 -5.49 -6.03
CA ARG A 159 -13.03 -5.74 -7.43
C ARG A 159 -12.64 -4.49 -8.18
N ALA A 160 -13.39 -3.41 -8.03
CA ALA A 160 -13.10 -2.15 -8.71
C ALA A 160 -11.72 -1.61 -8.29
N GLY A 161 -11.43 -1.59 -6.99
CA GLY A 161 -10.14 -1.19 -6.45
C GLY A 161 -8.99 -2.10 -6.90
N MET A 162 -9.20 -3.43 -6.93
CA MET A 162 -8.20 -4.38 -7.43
C MET A 162 -7.83 -4.14 -8.89
N ILE A 163 -8.82 -3.84 -9.73
CA ILE A 163 -8.59 -3.53 -11.15
C ILE A 163 -7.85 -2.20 -11.28
N ASN A 164 -8.22 -1.19 -10.48
CA ASN A 164 -7.54 0.09 -10.43
C ASN A 164 -6.09 -0.05 -9.96
N ASP A 165 -5.83 -0.83 -8.92
CA ASP A 165 -4.47 -1.11 -8.47
C ASP A 165 -3.62 -1.69 -9.61
N ALA A 166 -4.15 -2.67 -10.32
CA ALA A 166 -3.40 -3.33 -11.38
C ALA A 166 -3.20 -2.48 -12.65
N ALA A 167 -4.15 -1.61 -12.97
CA ALA A 167 -4.14 -0.81 -14.19
C ALA A 167 -3.58 0.61 -14.00
N VAL A 168 -3.56 1.12 -12.77
CA VAL A 168 -3.14 2.48 -12.44
C VAL A 168 -2.05 2.47 -11.36
N ASN A 169 -2.37 2.09 -10.11
CA ASN A 169 -1.47 2.34 -8.98
C ASN A 169 -0.15 1.57 -9.03
N ASN A 170 -0.20 0.27 -9.37
CA ASN A 170 1.00 -0.59 -9.35
C ASN A 170 1.99 -0.29 -10.48
N ILE A 171 1.55 0.40 -11.53
CA ILE A 171 2.40 0.80 -12.65
C ILE A 171 2.78 2.28 -12.58
N ASP A 172 2.20 3.05 -11.67
CA ASP A 172 2.31 4.51 -11.66
C ASP A 172 3.75 4.99 -11.46
N MET A 173 4.48 4.42 -10.50
CA MET A 173 5.90 4.78 -10.26
C MET A 173 6.82 4.49 -11.45
N ALA A 174 6.46 3.53 -12.31
CA ALA A 174 7.20 3.26 -13.53
C ALA A 174 6.76 4.17 -14.68
N LYS A 175 5.45 4.35 -14.83
CA LYS A 175 4.84 5.14 -15.89
C LYS A 175 5.13 6.63 -15.74
N ASN A 176 4.99 7.14 -14.54
CA ASN A 176 5.12 8.54 -14.16
C ASN A 176 6.38 8.73 -13.28
N PHE A 177 7.50 8.12 -13.66
CA PHE A 177 8.73 8.07 -12.88
C PHE A 177 9.17 9.45 -12.38
N ASP A 178 9.09 10.45 -13.22
CA ASP A 178 9.53 11.83 -12.91
C ASP A 178 8.64 12.52 -11.85
N ASP A 179 7.44 11.98 -11.59
CA ASP A 179 6.52 12.46 -10.55
C ASP A 179 6.82 11.86 -9.15
N TYR A 180 7.89 11.06 -9.05
CA TYR A 180 8.34 10.43 -7.80
C TYR A 180 9.80 10.79 -7.48
N PRO A 181 10.12 12.08 -7.27
CA PRO A 181 11.47 12.52 -6.94
C PRO A 181 11.84 12.15 -5.50
N ILE A 182 12.13 10.86 -5.26
CA ILE A 182 12.38 10.29 -3.92
C ILE A 182 13.53 10.98 -3.20
N GLU A 183 14.52 11.46 -3.93
CA GLU A 183 15.67 12.22 -3.41
C GLU A 183 15.27 13.56 -2.77
N THR A 184 14.07 14.03 -3.04
CA THR A 184 13.51 15.25 -2.42
C THR A 184 12.68 14.97 -1.17
N LEU A 185 12.45 13.70 -0.81
CA LEU A 185 11.61 13.30 0.30
C LEU A 185 12.18 13.76 1.65
N LYS A 186 11.49 14.69 2.31
CA LYS A 186 11.93 15.30 3.58
C LYS A 186 11.59 14.46 4.81
N VAL A 187 10.69 13.51 4.65
CA VAL A 187 10.11 12.72 5.74
C VAL A 187 11.05 11.58 6.13
N LYS A 188 11.24 11.35 7.44
CA LYS A 188 11.93 10.14 7.91
C LYS A 188 11.19 8.90 7.46
N THR A 189 11.91 7.99 6.80
CA THR A 189 11.32 6.79 6.21
C THR A 189 11.88 5.54 6.86
N LEU A 190 11.00 4.61 7.21
CA LEU A 190 11.34 3.25 7.61
C LEU A 190 10.83 2.29 6.53
N ILE A 191 11.73 1.50 5.96
CA ILE A 191 11.37 0.44 5.03
C ILE A 191 11.64 -0.90 5.72
N ALA A 192 10.66 -1.80 5.72
CA ALA A 192 10.79 -3.16 6.25
C ALA A 192 10.42 -4.17 5.17
N GLN A 193 11.39 -5.07 4.85
CA GLN A 193 11.25 -6.00 3.72
C GLN A 193 11.96 -7.33 4.00
N ALA A 194 11.33 -8.46 3.64
CA ALA A 194 11.97 -9.76 3.62
C ALA A 194 12.64 -10.04 2.27
N LYS A 195 13.79 -10.73 2.29
CA LYS A 195 14.49 -11.12 1.05
C LYS A 195 13.73 -12.17 0.24
N ASP A 196 12.95 -13.01 0.92
CA ASP A 196 12.15 -14.09 0.33
C ASP A 196 10.71 -13.69 -0.01
N ASP A 197 10.39 -12.38 0.06
CA ASP A 197 9.09 -11.84 -0.35
C ASP A 197 8.88 -12.04 -1.87
N LYS A 198 7.85 -12.81 -2.22
CA LYS A 198 7.50 -13.12 -3.61
C LYS A 198 6.54 -12.12 -4.24
N MET A 199 6.06 -11.14 -3.46
CA MET A 199 5.09 -10.15 -3.91
C MET A 199 5.73 -8.78 -4.15
N ALA A 200 6.60 -8.35 -3.25
CA ALA A 200 7.36 -7.11 -3.36
C ALA A 200 8.84 -7.44 -3.63
N ASP A 201 9.35 -7.00 -4.77
CA ASP A 201 10.71 -7.34 -5.21
C ASP A 201 11.75 -6.68 -4.29
N TYR A 202 12.42 -7.52 -3.49
CA TYR A 202 13.49 -7.08 -2.61
C TYR A 202 14.61 -6.34 -3.35
N ASN A 203 15.01 -6.80 -4.54
CA ASN A 203 16.11 -6.18 -5.27
C ASN A 203 15.73 -4.78 -5.76
N GLN A 204 14.50 -4.57 -6.20
CA GLN A 204 14.02 -3.24 -6.57
C GLN A 204 14.08 -2.29 -5.38
N ILE A 205 13.61 -2.74 -4.20
CA ILE A 205 13.66 -1.96 -2.97
C ILE A 205 15.11 -1.65 -2.58
N ALA A 206 15.97 -2.66 -2.51
CA ALA A 206 17.36 -2.52 -2.11
C ALA A 206 18.13 -1.55 -3.02
N ASN A 207 17.86 -1.59 -4.32
CA ASN A 207 18.48 -0.69 -5.29
C ASN A 207 18.01 0.77 -5.16
N SER A 208 16.78 0.98 -4.68
CA SER A 208 16.19 2.32 -4.54
C SER A 208 16.44 2.97 -3.18
N VAL A 209 16.84 2.21 -2.17
CA VAL A 209 17.01 2.71 -0.77
C VAL A 209 17.99 3.88 -0.69
N SER A 210 19.07 3.87 -1.47
CA SER A 210 20.07 4.95 -1.49
C SER A 210 19.51 6.30 -1.97
N ASN A 211 18.38 6.28 -2.69
CA ASN A 211 17.71 7.50 -3.17
C ASN A 211 16.85 8.16 -2.09
N PHE A 212 16.59 7.47 -0.96
CA PHE A 212 15.85 8.05 0.14
C PHE A 212 16.79 8.81 1.09
N PRO A 213 16.65 10.13 1.27
CA PRO A 213 17.59 10.94 2.04
C PRO A 213 17.67 10.57 3.54
N ASN A 214 16.55 10.16 4.13
CA ASN A 214 16.41 9.86 5.57
C ASN A 214 15.74 8.48 5.75
N CYS A 215 16.40 7.41 5.30
CA CYS A 215 15.84 6.07 5.35
C CYS A 215 16.55 5.16 6.35
N LYS A 216 15.77 4.40 7.12
CA LYS A 216 16.21 3.20 7.81
C LYS A 216 15.64 1.98 7.08
N PHE A 217 16.51 1.11 6.60
CA PHE A 217 16.10 -0.12 5.92
C PHE A 217 16.27 -1.31 6.85
N LEU A 218 15.17 -1.96 7.22
CA LEU A 218 15.13 -3.20 7.98
C LEU A 218 14.94 -4.36 7.02
N VAL A 219 15.94 -5.23 6.97
CA VAL A 219 15.95 -6.40 6.11
C VAL A 219 15.80 -7.64 6.97
N PHE A 220 14.87 -8.50 6.59
CA PHE A 220 14.66 -9.82 7.18
C PHE A 220 15.12 -10.88 6.18
N GLU A 221 15.89 -11.87 6.65
CA GLU A 221 16.39 -12.94 5.79
C GLU A 221 15.25 -13.82 5.25
N THR A 222 14.27 -14.07 6.12
CA THR A 222 13.06 -14.83 5.81
C THR A 222 11.86 -14.18 6.49
N GLY A 223 10.65 -14.49 6.02
CA GLY A 223 9.39 -13.98 6.56
C GLY A 223 8.32 -13.94 5.47
N GLY A 224 8.74 -13.90 4.21
CA GLY A 224 7.84 -13.84 3.07
C GLY A 224 7.11 -12.50 2.97
N TYR A 225 5.90 -12.57 2.41
CA TYR A 225 5.04 -11.40 2.27
C TYR A 225 4.27 -11.13 3.56
N LEU A 226 4.38 -9.89 4.05
CA LEU A 226 3.78 -9.43 5.31
C LEU A 226 4.33 -10.14 6.56
N LEU A 227 5.65 -10.37 6.60
CA LEU A 227 6.48 -10.82 7.74
C LEU A 227 5.71 -11.35 8.97
#